data_527646334b9142b7c8814f9f5f08b483
#
_entry.id   527646334b9142b7c8814f9f5f08b483
#
_cell.length_a   1.000
_cell.length_b   1.000
_cell.length_c   1.000
_cell.angle_alpha   90.00
_cell.angle_beta   90.00
_cell.angle_gamma   90.00
#
_symmetry.space_group_name_H-M   'P 1'
#
loop_
_entity.id
_entity.type
_entity.pdbx_description
1 polymer ?
#
loop_
_entity_poly.entity_id
_entity_poly.type
_entity_poly.pdbx_seq_one_letter_code
_entity_poly.pdbx_strand_id
1 'polypeptide(L)'
;YRGFFLMLLQLELTRRLLPRGTCSCLLYSMGVGYMDQEVELLAPAGGIAAFHAAVRGGADAVYLGLQSFNARRGADNFTIDTFADACAFAHLRGVNVYVTLNTAILPGEVDSAMETARQAYRAGADAFIVQDIGIASELSRTLPQARLHISTQMNTHNEAGMQAAAQLGAARVTLARELSLPEIEHLAKVGDELGLEIETFAHGALCVCYSGQCFMSSLIGGRSANRGLCAQACRLPYALHNVAKSKPLPAPGDHLLSPQDLCSIDLLPDLVRAGVASLKIEGRMKSPEYVYAVTSAYRAALDRVLVARDAARESGAQDWAAPGGTEQEHAQLAEAFS
;
A
#
# COMPACT_ATOMS: atom_id res chain seq x y z
N TYR A 1 17.43 7.44 39.52
CA TYR A 1 17.62 8.26 38.32
C TYR A 1 18.70 7.70 37.38
N ARG A 2 19.81 7.10 37.87
CA ARG A 2 20.85 6.50 36.98
C ARG A 2 20.42 5.24 36.25
N GLY A 3 19.50 4.43 36.79
CA GLY A 3 19.00 3.22 36.16
C GLY A 3 18.07 3.50 34.95
N PHE A 4 17.31 4.58 35.01
CA PHE A 4 16.39 5.00 33.95
C PHE A 4 17.15 5.55 32.72
N PHE A 5 18.25 6.28 32.95
CA PHE A 5 19.08 6.83 31.87
C PHE A 5 19.88 5.74 31.13
N LEU A 6 20.36 4.71 31.84
CA LEU A 6 21.01 3.55 31.21
C LEU A 6 20.04 2.69 30.40
N MET A 7 18.78 2.59 30.85
CA MET A 7 17.72 1.86 30.13
C MET A 7 17.33 2.60 28.85
N LEU A 8 17.25 3.93 28.84
CA LEU A 8 17.01 4.75 27.68
C LEU A 8 18.17 4.68 26.68
N LEU A 9 19.41 4.71 27.11
CA LEU A 9 20.60 4.55 26.28
C LEU A 9 20.70 3.14 25.66
N GLN A 10 20.30 2.09 26.40
CA GLN A 10 20.22 0.73 25.86
C GLN A 10 19.11 0.57 24.84
N LEU A 11 17.96 1.21 25.05
CA LEU A 11 16.86 1.24 24.09
C LEU A 11 17.26 1.96 22.79
N GLU A 12 18.00 3.06 22.90
CA GLU A 12 18.45 3.84 21.73
C GLU A 12 19.57 3.12 20.96
N LEU A 13 20.45 2.39 21.60
CA LEU A 13 21.45 1.52 20.98
C LEU A 13 20.82 0.28 20.33
N THR A 14 19.81 -0.30 20.94
CA THR A 14 19.07 -1.45 20.39
C THR A 14 18.24 -1.02 19.15
N ARG A 15 17.71 0.21 19.16
CA ARG A 15 16.99 0.81 18.02
C ARG A 15 17.88 0.99 16.78
N ARG A 16 19.19 1.23 16.95
CA ARG A 16 20.16 1.39 15.85
C ARG A 16 20.70 0.07 15.31
N LEU A 17 20.54 -1.03 16.02
CA LEU A 17 21.12 -2.35 15.69
C LEU A 17 20.08 -3.37 15.21
N LEU A 18 18.77 -3.10 15.37
CA LEU A 18 17.70 -3.98 14.87
C LEU A 18 17.24 -3.52 13.48
N PRO A 19 16.94 -4.44 12.58
CA PRO A 19 16.31 -4.09 11.29
C PRO A 19 15.02 -3.32 11.53
N ARG A 20 14.80 -2.24 10.78
CA ARG A 20 13.55 -1.48 10.79
C ARG A 20 12.41 -2.47 10.52
N GLY A 21 11.43 -2.54 11.38
CA GLY A 21 10.28 -3.46 11.28
C GLY A 21 10.13 -4.50 12.39
N THR A 22 11.17 -4.83 13.16
CA THR A 22 11.07 -5.77 14.29
C THR A 22 10.63 -5.13 15.60
N CYS A 23 10.57 -3.80 15.66
CA CYS A 23 10.35 -3.04 16.90
C CYS A 23 8.85 -2.87 17.27
N SER A 24 7.92 -3.02 16.33
CA SER A 24 6.49 -2.75 16.53
C SER A 24 5.85 -3.68 17.59
N CYS A 25 6.12 -4.98 17.53
CA CYS A 25 5.54 -5.93 18.48
C CYS A 25 6.04 -5.81 19.94
N LEU A 26 7.28 -5.35 20.15
CA LEU A 26 7.84 -5.18 21.48
C LEU A 26 7.36 -3.89 22.18
N LEU A 27 7.11 -2.83 21.40
CA LEU A 27 6.61 -1.55 21.91
C LEU A 27 5.12 -1.62 22.30
N TYR A 28 4.35 -2.43 21.59
CA TYR A 28 2.92 -2.64 21.87
C TYR A 28 2.68 -3.27 23.26
N SER A 29 3.55 -4.18 23.70
CA SER A 29 3.48 -4.80 25.04
C SER A 29 3.83 -3.82 26.18
N MET A 30 4.35 -2.62 25.88
CA MET A 30 4.79 -1.64 26.86
C MET A 30 3.83 -0.44 27.00
N GLY A 31 2.67 -0.45 26.33
CA GLY A 31 1.67 0.63 26.46
C GLY A 31 2.09 1.97 25.83
N VAL A 32 3.04 1.95 24.90
CA VAL A 32 3.44 3.13 24.12
C VAL A 32 2.45 3.29 22.99
N GLY A 33 1.56 4.26 23.11
CA GLY A 33 0.47 4.50 22.17
C GLY A 33 0.96 4.92 20.77
N TYR A 34 0.02 5.03 19.84
CA TYR A 34 0.11 5.37 18.41
C TYR A 34 1.11 6.47 18.00
N MET A 35 1.60 7.23 18.97
CA MET A 35 2.42 8.42 18.79
C MET A 35 3.88 8.14 18.36
N ASP A 36 4.34 6.88 18.37
CA ASP A 36 5.71 6.49 18.00
C ASP A 36 5.84 5.75 16.67
N GLN A 37 4.75 5.64 15.89
CA GLN A 37 4.73 4.88 14.65
C GLN A 37 5.48 5.65 13.53
N GLU A 38 6.51 5.02 12.97
CA GLU A 38 7.13 5.47 11.71
C GLU A 38 6.11 5.31 10.57
N VAL A 39 5.90 6.36 9.78
CA VAL A 39 5.01 6.30 8.61
C VAL A 39 5.81 5.78 7.41
N GLU A 40 5.39 4.65 6.88
CA GLU A 40 6.03 3.96 5.77
C GLU A 40 5.61 4.55 4.42
N LEU A 41 6.56 4.76 3.52
CA LEU A 41 6.29 5.03 2.10
C LEU A 41 6.44 3.73 1.30
N LEU A 42 5.30 3.19 0.82
CA LEU A 42 5.22 1.93 0.09
C LEU A 42 5.15 2.17 -1.42
N ALA A 43 6.21 1.83 -2.14
CA ALA A 43 6.32 2.03 -3.58
C ALA A 43 6.03 0.76 -4.41
N PRO A 44 5.52 0.91 -5.66
CA PRO A 44 5.24 -0.22 -6.54
C PRO A 44 6.49 -0.68 -7.31
N ALA A 45 6.55 -1.98 -7.62
CA ALA A 45 7.47 -2.49 -8.63
C ALA A 45 6.79 -3.50 -9.55
N GLY A 46 6.76 -3.22 -10.84
CA GLY A 46 6.26 -4.14 -11.88
C GLY A 46 7.34 -5.06 -12.44
N GLY A 47 8.62 -4.72 -12.26
CA GLY A 47 9.80 -5.45 -12.67
C GLY A 47 11.04 -4.89 -12.00
N ILE A 48 12.21 -5.45 -12.31
CA ILE A 48 13.46 -5.16 -11.60
C ILE A 48 13.93 -3.69 -11.76
N ALA A 49 13.71 -3.07 -12.90
CA ALA A 49 14.09 -1.67 -13.11
C ALA A 49 13.25 -0.71 -12.24
N ALA A 50 11.93 -0.94 -12.17
CA ALA A 50 11.02 -0.19 -11.30
C ALA A 50 11.32 -0.45 -9.81
N PHE A 51 11.74 -1.66 -9.46
CA PHE A 51 12.17 -1.99 -8.11
C PHE A 51 13.40 -1.16 -7.67
N HIS A 52 14.42 -1.11 -8.50
CA HIS A 52 15.58 -0.27 -8.20
C HIS A 52 15.23 1.23 -8.16
N ALA A 53 14.30 1.67 -9.01
CA ALA A 53 13.80 3.04 -9.01
C ALA A 53 13.08 3.38 -7.69
N ALA A 54 12.23 2.48 -7.19
CA ALA A 54 11.54 2.63 -5.90
C ALA A 54 12.52 2.76 -4.72
N VAL A 55 13.50 1.85 -4.64
CA VAL A 55 14.51 1.89 -3.57
C VAL A 55 15.36 3.17 -3.65
N ARG A 56 15.79 3.59 -4.84
CA ARG A 56 16.53 4.84 -5.04
C ARG A 56 15.70 6.09 -4.76
N GLY A 57 14.38 6.02 -4.99
CA GLY A 57 13.44 7.08 -4.70
C GLY A 57 13.17 7.26 -3.20
N GLY A 58 13.69 6.39 -2.33
CA GLY A 58 13.58 6.50 -0.88
C GLY A 58 12.33 5.78 -0.32
N ALA A 59 11.85 4.73 -0.97
CA ALA A 59 10.81 3.88 -0.41
C ALA A 59 11.30 3.15 0.85
N ASP A 60 10.46 3.07 1.88
CA ASP A 60 10.69 2.24 3.08
C ASP A 60 10.30 0.78 2.81
N ALA A 61 9.37 0.56 1.90
CA ALA A 61 8.96 -0.77 1.44
C ALA A 61 8.59 -0.76 -0.05
N VAL A 62 8.75 -1.92 -0.69
CA VAL A 62 8.36 -2.12 -2.10
C VAL A 62 7.39 -3.28 -2.21
N TYR A 63 6.24 -3.08 -2.87
CA TYR A 63 5.33 -4.18 -3.17
C TYR A 63 5.42 -4.60 -4.64
N LEU A 64 5.44 -5.90 -4.86
CA LEU A 64 5.63 -6.50 -6.16
C LEU A 64 4.80 -7.78 -6.33
N GLY A 65 4.73 -8.29 -7.54
CA GLY A 65 4.05 -9.54 -7.86
C GLY A 65 5.03 -10.59 -8.39
N LEU A 66 4.78 -11.84 -8.01
CA LEU A 66 5.37 -12.97 -8.69
C LEU A 66 4.58 -13.27 -9.99
N GLN A 67 5.03 -14.22 -10.79
CA GLN A 67 4.38 -14.55 -12.08
C GLN A 67 2.92 -15.00 -11.95
N SER A 68 2.52 -15.51 -10.78
CA SER A 68 1.17 -16.01 -10.51
C SER A 68 0.49 -15.27 -9.35
N PHE A 69 -0.84 -15.37 -9.27
CA PHE A 69 -1.68 -14.96 -8.15
C PHE A 69 -1.64 -13.47 -7.80
N ASN A 70 -1.28 -12.58 -8.73
CA ASN A 70 -1.24 -11.15 -8.50
C ASN A 70 -2.19 -10.37 -9.43
N ALA A 71 -2.68 -9.21 -8.97
CA ALA A 71 -3.65 -8.36 -9.67
C ALA A 71 -3.09 -7.62 -10.90
N ARG A 72 -1.80 -7.72 -11.19
CA ARG A 72 -1.13 -7.08 -12.32
C ARG A 72 -0.35 -8.11 -13.14
N ARG A 73 -1.05 -9.12 -13.66
CA ARG A 73 -0.44 -10.19 -14.48
C ARG A 73 0.27 -9.69 -15.73
N GLY A 74 -0.10 -8.51 -16.24
CA GLY A 74 0.53 -7.88 -17.39
C GLY A 74 1.82 -7.09 -17.11
N ALA A 75 2.27 -6.99 -15.87
CA ALA A 75 3.60 -6.49 -15.53
C ALA A 75 4.65 -7.59 -15.80
N ASP A 76 5.93 -7.23 -15.84
CA ASP A 76 7.04 -8.19 -16.02
C ASP A 76 7.04 -9.23 -14.89
N ASN A 77 6.71 -8.79 -13.68
CA ASN A 77 6.70 -9.60 -12.46
C ASN A 77 8.04 -10.29 -12.17
N PHE A 78 8.13 -11.00 -11.06
CA PHE A 78 9.37 -11.61 -10.60
C PHE A 78 9.28 -13.13 -10.63
N THR A 79 10.37 -13.79 -11.03
CA THR A 79 10.60 -15.20 -10.71
C THR A 79 11.04 -15.32 -9.25
N ILE A 80 11.05 -16.50 -8.68
CA ILE A 80 11.54 -16.70 -7.29
C ILE A 80 13.01 -16.31 -7.18
N ASP A 81 13.83 -16.60 -8.18
CA ASP A 81 15.27 -16.27 -8.16
C ASP A 81 15.50 -14.76 -8.21
N THR A 82 14.87 -14.04 -9.17
CA THR A 82 14.98 -12.58 -9.26
C THR A 82 14.36 -11.88 -8.06
N PHE A 83 13.36 -12.50 -7.42
CA PHE A 83 12.77 -12.03 -6.19
C PHE A 83 13.73 -12.16 -5.00
N ALA A 84 14.43 -13.29 -4.86
CA ALA A 84 15.43 -13.50 -3.81
C ALA A 84 16.55 -12.46 -3.89
N ASP A 85 17.06 -12.19 -5.11
CA ASP A 85 18.06 -11.14 -5.36
C ASP A 85 17.53 -9.75 -4.99
N ALA A 86 16.26 -9.46 -5.33
CA ALA A 86 15.63 -8.20 -4.99
C ALA A 86 15.47 -8.03 -3.46
N CYS A 87 15.07 -9.07 -2.73
CA CYS A 87 15.00 -9.07 -1.27
C CYS A 87 16.38 -8.80 -0.64
N ALA A 88 17.40 -9.53 -1.08
CA ALA A 88 18.77 -9.33 -0.57
C ALA A 88 19.25 -7.89 -0.81
N PHE A 89 18.98 -7.31 -1.99
CA PHE A 89 19.31 -5.92 -2.32
C PHE A 89 18.56 -4.92 -1.44
N ALA A 90 17.26 -5.13 -1.21
CA ALA A 90 16.41 -4.26 -0.42
C ALA A 90 16.81 -4.28 1.06
N HIS A 91 16.96 -5.47 1.64
CA HIS A 91 17.27 -5.66 3.05
C HIS A 91 18.62 -5.03 3.44
N LEU A 92 19.62 -5.09 2.58
CA LEU A 92 20.90 -4.37 2.77
C LEU A 92 20.73 -2.85 2.87
N ARG A 93 19.57 -2.30 2.48
CA ARG A 93 19.23 -0.87 2.51
C ARG A 93 18.13 -0.54 3.51
N GLY A 94 17.70 -1.51 4.31
CA GLY A 94 16.62 -1.36 5.28
C GLY A 94 15.25 -1.21 4.65
N VAL A 95 15.06 -1.70 3.41
CA VAL A 95 13.78 -1.64 2.67
C VAL A 95 13.09 -2.99 2.74
N ASN A 96 11.82 -3.02 3.13
CA ASN A 96 11.00 -4.23 3.16
C ASN A 96 10.46 -4.59 1.78
N VAL A 97 10.17 -5.87 1.56
CA VAL A 97 9.62 -6.37 0.29
C VAL A 97 8.34 -7.16 0.51
N TYR A 98 7.22 -6.67 -0.04
CA TYR A 98 5.89 -7.26 0.13
C TYR A 98 5.42 -7.94 -1.16
N VAL A 99 5.01 -9.20 -1.03
CA VAL A 99 4.50 -10.00 -2.16
C VAL A 99 2.99 -9.89 -2.26
N THR A 100 2.49 -9.59 -3.46
CA THR A 100 1.06 -9.58 -3.73
C THR A 100 0.55 -10.97 -4.11
N LEU A 101 -0.32 -11.54 -3.28
CA LEU A 101 -1.20 -12.68 -3.56
C LEU A 101 -2.66 -12.21 -3.59
N ASN A 102 -2.91 -11.11 -4.31
CA ASN A 102 -4.12 -10.32 -4.19
C ASN A 102 -5.12 -10.55 -5.34
N THR A 103 -5.35 -11.81 -5.66
CA THR A 103 -6.39 -12.26 -6.58
C THR A 103 -7.32 -13.27 -5.89
N ALA A 104 -8.54 -13.40 -6.39
CA ALA A 104 -9.40 -14.50 -6.01
C ALA A 104 -8.78 -15.83 -6.46
N ILE A 105 -8.82 -16.83 -5.62
CA ILE A 105 -8.18 -18.14 -5.85
C ILE A 105 -9.26 -19.20 -6.07
N LEU A 106 -9.11 -20.03 -7.09
CA LEU A 106 -10.00 -21.17 -7.32
C LEU A 106 -9.62 -22.33 -6.40
N PRO A 107 -10.58 -23.20 -6.04
CA PRO A 107 -10.31 -24.35 -5.16
C PRO A 107 -9.13 -25.22 -5.59
N GLY A 108 -8.95 -25.47 -6.89
CA GLY A 108 -7.82 -26.23 -7.42
C GLY A 108 -6.48 -25.47 -7.47
N GLU A 109 -6.45 -24.20 -7.11
CA GLU A 109 -5.24 -23.38 -7.11
C GLU A 109 -4.67 -23.14 -5.69
N VAL A 110 -5.40 -23.52 -4.65
CA VAL A 110 -5.04 -23.23 -3.25
C VAL A 110 -3.65 -23.76 -2.91
N ASP A 111 -3.37 -25.04 -3.21
CA ASP A 111 -2.08 -25.67 -2.92
C ASP A 111 -0.93 -24.95 -3.65
N SER A 112 -1.14 -24.57 -4.91
CA SER A 112 -0.15 -23.83 -5.71
C SER A 112 0.09 -22.42 -5.18
N ALA A 113 -0.96 -21.73 -4.74
CA ALA A 113 -0.86 -20.40 -4.13
C ALA A 113 -0.09 -20.45 -2.81
N MET A 114 -0.39 -21.45 -1.98
CA MET A 114 0.31 -21.67 -0.70
C MET A 114 1.77 -22.08 -0.90
N GLU A 115 2.09 -22.89 -1.91
CA GLU A 115 3.48 -23.22 -2.22
C GLU A 115 4.24 -22.00 -2.72
N THR A 116 3.61 -21.16 -3.57
CA THR A 116 4.18 -19.87 -3.99
C THR A 116 4.48 -18.98 -2.78
N ALA A 117 3.57 -18.92 -1.82
CA ALA A 117 3.78 -18.14 -0.58
C ALA A 117 4.96 -18.70 0.24
N ARG A 118 5.07 -20.02 0.40
CA ARG A 118 6.19 -20.65 1.14
C ARG A 118 7.54 -20.37 0.47
N GLN A 119 7.60 -20.45 -0.86
CA GLN A 119 8.81 -20.14 -1.63
C GLN A 119 9.20 -18.66 -1.48
N ALA A 120 8.23 -17.74 -1.60
CA ALA A 120 8.47 -16.32 -1.41
C ALA A 120 8.93 -15.99 0.02
N TYR A 121 8.32 -16.61 1.03
CA TYR A 121 8.74 -16.44 2.42
C TYR A 121 10.18 -16.89 2.66
N ARG A 122 10.55 -18.06 2.15
CA ARG A 122 11.95 -18.57 2.22
C ARG A 122 12.93 -17.69 1.45
N ALA A 123 12.48 -17.03 0.38
CA ALA A 123 13.28 -16.13 -0.43
C ALA A 123 13.40 -14.72 0.16
N GLY A 124 12.71 -14.42 1.30
CA GLY A 124 12.87 -13.17 2.03
C GLY A 124 11.67 -12.22 1.94
N ALA A 125 10.46 -12.69 1.62
CA ALA A 125 9.27 -11.85 1.70
C ALA A 125 8.99 -11.42 3.15
N ASP A 126 8.84 -10.10 3.38
CA ASP A 126 8.54 -9.54 4.70
C ASP A 126 7.04 -9.57 5.01
N ALA A 127 6.18 -9.48 3.99
CA ALA A 127 4.73 -9.58 4.13
C ALA A 127 4.05 -10.07 2.85
N PHE A 128 2.80 -10.53 3.01
CA PHE A 128 1.92 -10.91 1.91
C PHE A 128 0.69 -10.03 1.87
N ILE A 129 0.43 -9.40 0.70
CA ILE A 129 -0.77 -8.60 0.45
C ILE A 129 -1.82 -9.50 -0.18
N VAL A 130 -2.90 -9.82 0.56
CA VAL A 130 -3.85 -10.88 0.20
C VAL A 130 -5.27 -10.32 0.05
N GLN A 131 -6.00 -10.83 -0.96
CA GLN A 131 -7.41 -10.54 -1.17
C GLN A 131 -8.31 -11.70 -0.74
N ASP A 132 -7.90 -12.94 -1.00
CA ASP A 132 -8.71 -14.14 -0.79
C ASP A 132 -8.74 -14.52 0.69
N ILE A 133 -9.96 -14.61 1.26
CA ILE A 133 -10.16 -14.92 2.69
C ILE A 133 -9.64 -16.32 3.04
N GLY A 134 -9.82 -17.29 2.14
CA GLY A 134 -9.33 -18.66 2.33
C GLY A 134 -7.80 -18.71 2.39
N ILE A 135 -7.14 -18.00 1.48
CA ILE A 135 -5.67 -17.87 1.47
C ILE A 135 -5.18 -17.10 2.70
N ALA A 136 -5.86 -16.01 3.09
CA ALA A 136 -5.51 -15.27 4.31
C ALA A 136 -5.56 -16.16 5.54
N SER A 137 -6.64 -16.91 5.71
CA SER A 137 -6.81 -17.89 6.82
C SER A 137 -5.75 -18.98 6.78
N GLU A 138 -5.46 -19.53 5.60
CA GLU A 138 -4.47 -20.61 5.45
C GLU A 138 -3.05 -20.11 5.70
N LEU A 139 -2.70 -18.90 5.29
CA LEU A 139 -1.42 -18.28 5.61
C LEU A 139 -1.26 -18.07 7.12
N SER A 140 -2.24 -17.49 7.79
CA SER A 140 -2.20 -17.31 9.24
C SER A 140 -2.03 -18.62 10.01
N ARG A 141 -2.63 -19.71 9.51
CA ARG A 141 -2.55 -21.02 10.14
C ARG A 141 -1.22 -21.73 9.88
N THR A 142 -0.66 -21.61 8.65
CA THR A 142 0.50 -22.43 8.21
C THR A 142 1.81 -21.69 8.14
N LEU A 143 1.77 -20.37 8.09
CA LEU A 143 2.94 -19.46 8.09
C LEU A 143 2.72 -18.30 9.09
N PRO A 144 2.51 -18.58 10.39
CA PRO A 144 2.15 -17.55 11.37
C PRO A 144 3.23 -16.48 11.57
N GLN A 145 4.46 -16.72 11.12
CA GLN A 145 5.54 -15.74 11.17
C GLN A 145 5.50 -14.74 9.98
N ALA A 146 4.78 -15.07 8.90
CA ALA A 146 4.64 -14.20 7.76
C ALA A 146 3.59 -13.11 8.07
N ARG A 147 3.96 -11.85 7.92
CA ARG A 147 3.02 -10.73 8.12
C ARG A 147 1.95 -10.76 7.04
N LEU A 148 0.69 -10.73 7.45
CA LEU A 148 -0.47 -10.69 6.57
C LEU A 148 -0.96 -9.24 6.44
N HIS A 149 -0.98 -8.72 5.22
CA HIS A 149 -1.57 -7.44 4.87
C HIS A 149 -2.83 -7.66 4.04
N ILE A 150 -3.95 -7.09 4.48
CA ILE A 150 -5.22 -7.17 3.75
C ILE A 150 -5.18 -6.20 2.57
N SER A 151 -5.43 -6.72 1.37
CA SER A 151 -5.48 -5.92 0.14
C SER A 151 -6.70 -5.01 0.12
N THR A 152 -6.59 -3.82 -0.48
CA THR A 152 -7.73 -2.95 -0.81
C THR A 152 -8.81 -3.68 -1.62
N GLN A 153 -8.47 -4.76 -2.33
CA GLN A 153 -9.42 -5.57 -3.09
C GLN A 153 -10.37 -6.39 -2.19
N MET A 154 -10.07 -6.53 -0.90
CA MET A 154 -11.00 -7.09 0.09
C MET A 154 -12.09 -6.08 0.50
N ASN A 155 -11.96 -4.82 0.04
CA ASN A 155 -12.93 -3.74 0.24
C ASN A 155 -13.22 -3.42 1.71
N THR A 156 -12.20 -3.35 2.54
CA THR A 156 -12.35 -2.98 3.95
C THR A 156 -12.63 -1.49 4.07
N HIS A 157 -13.81 -1.11 4.54
CA HIS A 157 -14.30 0.27 4.59
C HIS A 157 -15.12 0.61 5.83
N ASN A 158 -15.19 -0.31 6.80
CA ASN A 158 -15.92 -0.12 8.05
C ASN A 158 -15.34 -0.97 9.18
N GLU A 159 -15.80 -0.73 10.41
CA GLU A 159 -15.34 -1.43 11.61
C GLU A 159 -15.50 -2.95 11.54
N ALA A 160 -16.62 -3.44 10.99
CA ALA A 160 -16.83 -4.88 10.87
C ALA A 160 -15.78 -5.54 9.95
N GLY A 161 -15.40 -4.85 8.86
CA GLY A 161 -14.31 -5.28 7.99
C GLY A 161 -12.95 -5.28 8.71
N MET A 162 -12.70 -4.27 9.57
CA MET A 162 -11.50 -4.21 10.41
C MET A 162 -11.45 -5.38 11.42
N GLN A 163 -12.57 -5.66 12.09
CA GLN A 163 -12.69 -6.79 13.01
C GLN A 163 -12.45 -8.13 12.31
N ALA A 164 -13.02 -8.31 11.10
CA ALA A 164 -12.78 -9.50 10.29
C ALA A 164 -11.30 -9.65 9.90
N ALA A 165 -10.62 -8.56 9.53
CA ALA A 165 -9.19 -8.55 9.24
C ALA A 165 -8.35 -8.96 10.47
N ALA A 166 -8.68 -8.43 11.65
CA ALA A 166 -8.02 -8.82 12.90
C ALA A 166 -8.21 -10.31 13.22
N GLN A 167 -9.43 -10.85 13.03
CA GLN A 167 -9.72 -12.27 13.22
C GLN A 167 -8.95 -13.18 12.25
N LEU A 168 -8.62 -12.69 11.06
CA LEU A 168 -7.75 -13.38 10.10
C LEU A 168 -6.26 -13.32 10.49
N GLY A 169 -5.91 -12.62 11.57
CA GLY A 169 -4.51 -12.45 11.99
C GLY A 169 -3.73 -11.45 11.13
N ALA A 170 -4.43 -10.51 10.49
CA ALA A 170 -3.77 -9.45 9.74
C ALA A 170 -2.93 -8.54 10.65
N ALA A 171 -1.80 -8.06 10.12
CA ALA A 171 -1.01 -7.00 10.75
C ALA A 171 -1.36 -5.61 10.19
N ARG A 172 -1.85 -5.56 8.93
CA ARG A 172 -2.14 -4.30 8.22
C ARG A 172 -3.36 -4.45 7.34
N VAL A 173 -4.09 -3.35 7.18
CA VAL A 173 -5.23 -3.24 6.26
C VAL A 173 -5.01 -2.08 5.30
N THR A 174 -4.98 -2.38 3.98
CA THR A 174 -5.11 -1.34 2.95
C THR A 174 -6.59 -1.01 2.80
N LEU A 175 -6.99 0.16 3.27
CA LEU A 175 -8.39 0.61 3.22
C LEU A 175 -8.92 0.71 1.78
N ALA A 176 -10.23 0.64 1.64
CA ALA A 176 -10.92 0.97 0.40
C ALA A 176 -10.65 2.43 0.01
N ARG A 177 -10.58 2.71 -1.30
CA ARG A 177 -10.18 4.02 -1.84
C ARG A 177 -11.31 5.05 -1.87
N GLU A 178 -12.48 4.63 -1.47
CA GLU A 178 -13.72 5.43 -1.46
C GLU A 178 -13.87 6.25 -0.17
N LEU A 179 -13.01 6.02 0.82
CA LEU A 179 -13.12 6.63 2.14
C LEU A 179 -12.62 8.09 2.13
N SER A 180 -13.36 8.94 2.82
CA SER A 180 -12.96 10.30 3.14
C SER A 180 -11.95 10.35 4.29
N LEU A 181 -11.24 11.46 4.45
CA LEU A 181 -10.26 11.64 5.52
C LEU A 181 -10.86 11.42 6.93
N PRO A 182 -12.07 11.92 7.29
CA PRO A 182 -12.69 11.61 8.59
C PRO A 182 -12.98 10.12 8.80
N GLU A 183 -13.37 9.39 7.74
CA GLU A 183 -13.59 7.94 7.83
C GLU A 183 -12.27 7.19 8.00
N ILE A 184 -11.19 7.63 7.33
CA ILE A 184 -9.84 7.09 7.51
C ILE A 184 -9.37 7.31 8.95
N GLU A 185 -9.54 8.52 9.50
CA GLU A 185 -9.19 8.84 10.89
C GLU A 185 -9.96 7.96 11.89
N HIS A 186 -11.27 7.77 11.67
CA HIS A 186 -12.07 6.89 12.49
C HIS A 186 -11.57 5.44 12.45
N LEU A 187 -11.32 4.89 11.26
CA LEU A 187 -10.85 3.52 11.10
C LEU A 187 -9.39 3.34 11.57
N ALA A 188 -8.57 4.39 11.56
CA ALA A 188 -7.24 4.33 12.14
C ALA A 188 -7.31 4.14 13.67
N LYS A 189 -8.23 4.83 14.35
CA LYS A 189 -8.47 4.62 15.79
C LYS A 189 -8.96 3.20 16.10
N VAL A 190 -9.90 2.68 15.28
CA VAL A 190 -10.35 1.28 15.39
C VAL A 190 -9.19 0.31 15.12
N GLY A 191 -8.34 0.62 14.17
CA GLY A 191 -7.14 -0.17 13.87
C GLY A 191 -6.19 -0.25 15.07
N ASP A 192 -5.96 0.87 15.74
CA ASP A 192 -5.15 0.93 16.95
C ASP A 192 -5.70 0.03 18.07
N GLU A 193 -7.00 0.09 18.33
CA GLU A 193 -7.69 -0.77 19.31
C GLU A 193 -7.57 -2.27 18.95
N LEU A 194 -7.52 -2.61 17.67
CA LEU A 194 -7.42 -3.99 17.15
C LEU A 194 -5.98 -4.46 16.91
N GLY A 195 -4.98 -3.59 17.07
CA GLY A 195 -3.59 -3.89 16.74
C GLY A 195 -3.32 -3.98 15.25
N LEU A 196 -4.07 -3.26 14.41
CA LEU A 196 -3.97 -3.23 12.96
C LEU A 196 -3.36 -1.92 12.47
N GLU A 197 -2.31 -2.00 11.68
CA GLU A 197 -1.79 -0.86 10.93
C GLU A 197 -2.74 -0.48 9.78
N ILE A 198 -2.91 0.82 9.55
CA ILE A 198 -3.71 1.34 8.43
C ILE A 198 -2.82 1.77 7.29
N GLU A 199 -3.13 1.30 6.09
CA GLU A 199 -2.51 1.70 4.83
C GLU A 199 -3.55 2.37 3.93
N THR A 200 -3.20 3.51 3.33
CA THR A 200 -4.02 4.22 2.33
C THR A 200 -3.25 4.45 1.05
N PHE A 201 -3.96 4.51 -0.09
CA PHE A 201 -3.36 5.02 -1.32
C PHE A 201 -3.13 6.53 -1.20
N ALA A 202 -1.94 6.96 -1.58
CA ALA A 202 -1.55 8.36 -1.60
C ALA A 202 -1.38 8.92 -3.01
N HIS A 203 -1.08 8.06 -4.01
CA HIS A 203 -0.83 8.52 -5.37
C HIS A 203 -1.14 7.46 -6.41
N GLY A 204 -1.54 7.92 -7.61
CA GLY A 204 -1.65 7.10 -8.82
C GLY A 204 -3.08 6.75 -9.22
N ALA A 205 -3.21 5.81 -10.13
CA ALA A 205 -4.45 5.52 -10.81
C ALA A 205 -5.58 5.02 -9.90
N LEU A 206 -6.72 5.71 -9.95
CA LEU A 206 -7.94 5.29 -9.29
C LEU A 206 -8.78 4.36 -10.17
N CYS A 207 -9.60 3.54 -9.54
CA CYS A 207 -10.60 2.71 -10.21
C CYS A 207 -11.96 3.41 -10.19
N VAL A 208 -12.73 3.34 -11.29
CA VAL A 208 -14.09 3.88 -11.35
C VAL A 208 -15.08 3.10 -10.50
N CYS A 209 -14.75 1.84 -10.21
CA CYS A 209 -15.58 0.94 -9.42
C CYS A 209 -15.11 0.91 -7.96
N TYR A 210 -15.99 0.52 -7.06
CA TYR A 210 -15.64 0.20 -5.68
C TYR A 210 -14.47 -0.78 -5.62
N SER A 211 -13.64 -0.63 -4.59
CA SER A 211 -12.43 -1.42 -4.41
C SER A 211 -12.75 -2.93 -4.41
N GLY A 212 -12.10 -3.69 -5.30
CA GLY A 212 -12.30 -5.14 -5.43
C GLY A 212 -13.63 -5.60 -6.03
N GLN A 213 -14.56 -4.71 -6.40
CA GLN A 213 -15.92 -5.06 -6.81
C GLN A 213 -16.18 -4.84 -8.32
N CYS A 214 -15.12 -4.75 -9.15
CA CYS A 214 -15.28 -4.50 -10.58
C CYS A 214 -15.51 -5.78 -11.37
N PHE A 215 -16.67 -5.88 -12.02
CA PHE A 215 -17.02 -6.97 -12.94
C PHE A 215 -17.04 -6.54 -14.42
N MET A 216 -16.68 -5.29 -14.73
CA MET A 216 -16.77 -4.76 -16.09
C MET A 216 -16.00 -5.60 -17.11
N SER A 217 -14.77 -5.99 -16.78
CA SER A 217 -13.96 -6.83 -17.67
C SER A 217 -14.55 -8.22 -17.91
N SER A 218 -15.25 -8.77 -16.93
CA SER A 218 -15.92 -10.07 -17.05
C SER A 218 -17.14 -9.98 -17.95
N LEU A 219 -17.94 -8.92 -17.82
CA LEU A 219 -19.15 -8.70 -18.62
C LEU A 219 -18.83 -8.38 -20.08
N ILE A 220 -17.80 -7.58 -20.36
CA ILE A 220 -17.47 -7.14 -21.73
C ILE A 220 -16.60 -8.17 -22.46
N GLY A 221 -15.67 -8.83 -21.79
CA GLY A 221 -14.65 -9.64 -22.47
C GLY A 221 -14.31 -10.98 -21.80
N GLY A 222 -15.13 -11.46 -20.84
CA GLY A 222 -14.91 -12.72 -20.15
C GLY A 222 -13.64 -12.77 -19.28
N ARG A 223 -12.97 -11.61 -19.04
CA ARG A 223 -11.76 -11.50 -18.23
C ARG A 223 -12.10 -11.03 -16.82
N SER A 224 -11.51 -11.65 -15.80
CA SER A 224 -11.74 -11.25 -14.40
C SER A 224 -10.68 -10.26 -13.92
N ALA A 225 -11.10 -9.05 -13.59
CA ALA A 225 -10.24 -8.05 -12.95
C ALA A 225 -9.73 -8.53 -11.58
N ASN A 226 -10.59 -9.27 -10.82
CA ASN A 226 -10.24 -9.83 -9.51
C ASN A 226 -9.27 -11.02 -9.61
N ARG A 227 -8.92 -11.43 -10.82
CA ARG A 227 -7.90 -12.45 -11.12
C ARG A 227 -6.72 -11.89 -11.92
N GLY A 228 -6.50 -10.57 -11.84
CA GLY A 228 -5.37 -9.89 -12.46
C GLY A 228 -5.50 -9.63 -13.96
N LEU A 229 -6.69 -9.80 -14.55
CA LEU A 229 -6.95 -9.67 -15.98
C LEU A 229 -7.85 -8.47 -16.30
N CYS A 230 -7.67 -7.36 -15.59
CA CYS A 230 -8.38 -6.11 -15.88
C CYS A 230 -8.10 -5.64 -17.31
N ALA A 231 -9.17 -5.47 -18.11
CA ALA A 231 -9.06 -4.99 -19.49
C ALA A 231 -8.95 -3.47 -19.58
N GLN A 232 -9.04 -2.75 -18.44
CA GLN A 232 -9.07 -1.28 -18.38
C GLN A 232 -10.17 -0.66 -19.26
N ALA A 233 -11.30 -1.32 -19.42
CA ALA A 233 -12.41 -0.84 -20.25
C ALA A 233 -12.88 0.56 -19.84
N CYS A 234 -12.84 0.92 -18.56
CA CYS A 234 -13.15 2.27 -18.08
C CYS A 234 -12.21 3.37 -18.61
N ARG A 235 -11.05 3.03 -19.18
CA ARG A 235 -10.09 3.96 -19.79
C ARG A 235 -10.27 4.13 -21.31
N LEU A 236 -11.28 3.49 -21.88
CA LEU A 236 -11.62 3.62 -23.29
C LEU A 236 -12.56 4.82 -23.52
N PRO A 237 -12.59 5.36 -24.76
CA PRO A 237 -13.56 6.39 -25.11
C PRO A 237 -14.98 5.83 -25.15
N TYR A 238 -15.93 6.61 -24.64
CA TYR A 238 -17.36 6.31 -24.64
C TYR A 238 -18.18 7.49 -25.13
N ALA A 239 -19.23 7.21 -25.91
CA ALA A 239 -20.23 8.20 -26.29
C ALA A 239 -21.49 8.04 -25.44
N LEU A 240 -21.96 9.12 -24.85
CA LEU A 240 -23.23 9.14 -24.15
C LEU A 240 -24.38 9.27 -25.14
N HIS A 241 -25.34 8.33 -25.11
CA HIS A 241 -26.49 8.32 -26.01
C HIS A 241 -27.81 8.46 -25.26
N ASN A 242 -28.73 9.23 -25.85
CA ASN A 242 -30.13 9.18 -25.42
C ASN A 242 -30.78 7.93 -26.03
N VAL A 243 -31.12 6.97 -25.16
CA VAL A 243 -31.70 5.67 -25.57
C VAL A 243 -32.98 5.83 -26.40
N ALA A 244 -33.86 6.80 -26.01
CA ALA A 244 -35.14 7.01 -26.71
C ALA A 244 -34.96 7.66 -28.09
N LYS A 245 -33.88 8.40 -28.30
CA LYS A 245 -33.68 9.16 -29.57
C LYS A 245 -32.51 8.62 -30.42
N SER A 246 -31.79 7.64 -29.94
CA SER A 246 -30.57 7.07 -30.56
C SER A 246 -29.54 8.13 -31.02
N LYS A 247 -29.52 9.29 -30.35
CA LYS A 247 -28.64 10.41 -30.68
C LYS A 247 -27.56 10.60 -29.59
N PRO A 248 -26.32 10.91 -29.99
CA PRO A 248 -25.29 11.28 -29.02
C PRO A 248 -25.72 12.54 -28.28
N LEU A 249 -25.42 12.56 -26.98
CA LEU A 249 -25.57 13.72 -26.12
C LEU A 249 -24.23 14.45 -26.00
N PRO A 250 -24.25 15.77 -25.80
CA PRO A 250 -23.04 16.50 -25.47
C PRO A 250 -22.38 15.94 -24.20
N ALA A 251 -21.07 15.76 -24.22
CA ALA A 251 -20.28 15.31 -23.09
C ALA A 251 -19.01 16.18 -22.98
N PRO A 252 -18.42 16.34 -21.77
CA PRO A 252 -17.21 17.14 -21.57
C PRO A 252 -15.96 16.52 -22.17
N GLY A 253 -16.04 15.29 -22.70
CA GLY A 253 -14.97 14.53 -23.33
C GLY A 253 -15.46 13.15 -23.72
N ASP A 254 -14.56 12.30 -24.15
CA ASP A 254 -14.87 10.92 -24.59
C ASP A 254 -14.46 9.84 -23.56
N HIS A 255 -13.60 10.15 -22.60
CA HIS A 255 -13.18 9.23 -21.54
C HIS A 255 -14.05 9.33 -20.27
N LEU A 256 -15.35 9.19 -20.44
CA LEU A 256 -16.38 9.49 -19.42
C LEU A 256 -16.30 8.65 -18.15
N LEU A 257 -15.67 7.47 -18.20
CA LEU A 257 -15.52 6.55 -17.08
C LEU A 257 -14.10 6.57 -16.48
N SER A 258 -13.18 7.35 -17.06
CA SER A 258 -11.80 7.42 -16.57
C SER A 258 -11.68 8.44 -15.45
N PRO A 259 -11.53 8.04 -14.18
CA PRO A 259 -11.23 9.00 -13.13
C PRO A 259 -9.84 9.59 -13.32
N GLN A 260 -9.64 10.77 -12.77
CA GLN A 260 -8.31 11.35 -12.61
C GLN A 260 -7.49 10.50 -11.63
N ASP A 261 -6.17 10.54 -11.77
CA ASP A 261 -5.28 9.88 -10.83
C ASP A 261 -5.27 10.64 -9.50
N LEU A 262 -5.15 9.90 -8.40
CA LEU A 262 -5.03 10.47 -7.06
C LEU A 262 -3.68 11.18 -6.92
N CYS A 263 -3.70 12.36 -6.32
CA CYS A 263 -2.52 13.04 -5.82
C CYS A 263 -2.86 13.65 -4.45
N SER A 264 -2.42 13.04 -3.38
CA SER A 264 -2.70 13.47 -2.01
C SER A 264 -1.46 14.04 -1.29
N ILE A 265 -0.49 14.55 -2.05
CA ILE A 265 0.76 15.07 -1.47
C ILE A 265 0.48 16.23 -0.48
N ASP A 266 -0.54 17.05 -0.74
CA ASP A 266 -0.96 18.16 0.14
C ASP A 266 -1.70 17.67 1.40
N LEU A 267 -2.24 16.45 1.36
CA LEU A 267 -2.94 15.82 2.49
C LEU A 267 -2.01 14.99 3.39
N LEU A 268 -0.71 14.91 3.08
CA LEU A 268 0.23 14.14 3.89
C LEU A 268 0.21 14.50 5.39
N PRO A 269 0.18 15.81 5.76
CA PRO A 269 0.09 16.17 7.17
C PRO A 269 -1.18 15.62 7.86
N ASP A 270 -2.31 15.63 7.14
CA ASP A 270 -3.58 15.16 7.66
C ASP A 270 -3.63 13.63 7.76
N LEU A 271 -3.10 12.91 6.78
CA LEU A 271 -2.99 11.45 6.79
C LEU A 271 -2.08 10.96 7.94
N VAL A 272 -0.93 11.64 8.14
CA VAL A 272 -0.03 11.35 9.27
C VAL A 272 -0.72 11.63 10.61
N ARG A 273 -1.48 12.73 10.71
CA ARG A 273 -2.23 13.11 11.91
C ARG A 273 -3.39 12.14 12.18
N ALA A 274 -4.03 11.64 11.13
CA ALA A 274 -5.08 10.63 11.20
C ALA A 274 -4.57 9.26 11.68
N GLY A 275 -3.26 9.03 11.76
CA GLY A 275 -2.69 7.77 12.21
C GLY A 275 -2.48 6.72 11.11
N VAL A 276 -2.38 7.15 9.85
CA VAL A 276 -2.03 6.25 8.75
C VAL A 276 -0.59 5.78 8.92
N ALA A 277 -0.39 4.47 8.93
CA ALA A 277 0.91 3.82 9.12
C ALA A 277 1.69 3.63 7.82
N SER A 278 1.00 3.53 6.68
CA SER A 278 1.62 3.31 5.38
C SER A 278 0.91 4.09 4.27
N LEU A 279 1.71 4.79 3.48
CA LEU A 279 1.29 5.60 2.34
C LEU A 279 1.69 4.86 1.05
N LYS A 280 0.68 4.35 0.34
CA LYS A 280 0.89 3.50 -0.84
C LYS A 280 0.80 4.26 -2.14
N ILE A 281 1.81 4.10 -2.99
CA ILE A 281 1.82 4.60 -4.37
C ILE A 281 1.31 3.49 -5.30
N GLU A 282 0.29 3.77 -6.14
CA GLU A 282 -0.09 2.87 -7.24
C GLU A 282 0.80 3.12 -8.46
N GLY A 283 1.23 2.04 -9.13
CA GLY A 283 2.08 2.21 -10.32
C GLY A 283 2.80 0.96 -10.80
N ARG A 284 2.37 -0.26 -10.46
CA ARG A 284 3.05 -1.51 -10.92
C ARG A 284 3.09 -1.70 -12.44
N MET A 285 2.26 -0.96 -13.18
CA MET A 285 2.24 -0.97 -14.65
C MET A 285 2.91 0.28 -15.24
N LYS A 286 3.52 1.10 -14.41
CA LYS A 286 4.19 2.35 -14.80
C LYS A 286 5.69 2.13 -15.02
N SER A 287 6.33 3.08 -15.71
CA SER A 287 7.78 3.04 -16.01
C SER A 287 8.63 3.23 -14.75
N PRO A 288 9.90 2.83 -14.76
CA PRO A 288 10.85 3.10 -13.67
C PRO A 288 11.01 4.60 -13.37
N GLU A 289 10.94 5.46 -14.40
CA GLU A 289 11.05 6.91 -14.27
C GLU A 289 9.88 7.47 -13.44
N TYR A 290 8.64 7.01 -13.74
CA TYR A 290 7.47 7.34 -12.95
C TYR A 290 7.64 6.92 -11.49
N VAL A 291 8.06 5.67 -11.27
CA VAL A 291 8.23 5.14 -9.91
C VAL A 291 9.25 5.96 -9.13
N TYR A 292 10.38 6.30 -9.74
CA TYR A 292 11.40 7.15 -9.11
C TYR A 292 10.88 8.55 -8.81
N ALA A 293 10.29 9.22 -9.79
CA ALA A 293 9.82 10.59 -9.67
C ALA A 293 8.76 10.73 -8.58
N VAL A 294 7.76 9.84 -8.59
CA VAL A 294 6.67 9.87 -7.59
C VAL A 294 7.21 9.52 -6.21
N THR A 295 7.99 8.45 -6.08
CA THR A 295 8.51 8.02 -4.77
C THR A 295 9.40 9.09 -4.16
N SER A 296 10.30 9.72 -4.93
CA SER A 296 11.20 10.75 -4.42
C SER A 296 10.47 12.03 -4.00
N ALA A 297 9.44 12.46 -4.74
CA ALA A 297 8.62 13.61 -4.35
C ALA A 297 7.87 13.34 -3.04
N TYR A 298 7.22 12.19 -2.92
CA TYR A 298 6.53 11.80 -1.68
C TYR A 298 7.48 11.60 -0.51
N ARG A 299 8.69 11.06 -0.73
CA ARG A 299 9.72 10.93 0.31
C ARG A 299 10.13 12.29 0.85
N ALA A 300 10.45 13.24 -0.02
CA ALA A 300 10.85 14.58 0.39
C ALA A 300 9.73 15.30 1.17
N ALA A 301 8.49 15.20 0.69
CA ALA A 301 7.33 15.78 1.37
C ALA A 301 7.06 15.11 2.72
N LEU A 302 7.10 13.78 2.79
CA LEU A 302 6.87 13.02 4.02
C LEU A 302 7.95 13.30 5.07
N ASP A 303 9.22 13.39 4.69
CA ASP A 303 10.31 13.74 5.61
C ASP A 303 10.08 15.10 6.28
N ARG A 304 9.64 16.12 5.52
CA ARG A 304 9.29 17.43 6.08
C ARG A 304 8.14 17.34 7.08
N VAL A 305 7.12 16.55 6.76
CA VAL A 305 5.96 16.34 7.64
C VAL A 305 6.38 15.64 8.93
N LEU A 306 7.22 14.61 8.84
CA LEU A 306 7.71 13.87 10.00
C LEU A 306 8.61 14.74 10.89
N VAL A 307 9.49 15.55 10.32
CA VAL A 307 10.30 16.52 11.07
C VAL A 307 9.42 17.50 11.85
N ALA A 308 8.37 18.05 11.22
CA ALA A 308 7.45 18.96 11.90
C ALA A 308 6.66 18.28 13.02
N ARG A 309 6.20 17.04 12.81
CA ARG A 309 5.55 16.23 13.82
C ARG A 309 6.46 15.98 15.02
N ASP A 310 7.69 15.57 14.77
CA ASP A 310 8.65 15.20 15.82
C ASP A 310 9.09 16.43 16.62
N ALA A 311 9.29 17.58 15.98
CA ALA A 311 9.56 18.86 16.67
C ALA A 311 8.39 19.30 17.57
N ALA A 312 7.14 19.11 17.14
CA ALA A 312 5.98 19.38 17.99
C ALA A 312 5.93 18.46 19.22
N ARG A 313 6.23 17.18 19.05
CA ARG A 313 6.31 16.21 20.15
C ARG A 313 7.38 16.59 21.17
N GLU A 314 8.57 16.95 20.72
CA GLU A 314 9.67 17.38 21.59
C GLU A 314 9.32 18.63 22.39
N SER A 315 8.56 19.56 21.79
CA SER A 315 8.09 20.78 22.45
C SER A 315 6.83 20.59 23.32
N GLY A 316 6.19 19.42 23.27
CA GLY A 316 4.92 19.13 23.97
C GLY A 316 3.71 19.82 23.33
N ALA A 317 3.83 20.31 22.08
CA ALA A 317 2.73 20.89 21.33
C ALA A 317 1.76 19.80 20.86
N GLN A 318 0.46 20.03 21.07
CA GLN A 318 -0.58 19.10 20.59
C GLN A 318 -0.88 19.31 19.11
N ASP A 319 -0.77 20.56 18.63
CA ASP A 319 -0.99 20.92 17.23
C ASP A 319 0.34 21.21 16.54
N TRP A 320 0.43 20.72 15.31
CA TRP A 320 1.56 21.01 14.41
C TRP A 320 1.06 21.20 12.99
N ALA A 321 1.76 22.02 12.24
CA ALA A 321 1.51 22.26 10.83
C ALA A 321 2.76 21.96 10.01
N ALA A 322 2.59 21.36 8.88
CA ALA A 322 3.64 21.17 7.89
C ALA A 322 3.05 21.50 6.51
N PRO A 323 3.85 22.07 5.59
CA PRO A 323 3.42 22.19 4.21
C PRO A 323 3.28 20.78 3.61
N GLY A 324 2.31 20.60 2.73
CA GLY A 324 2.20 19.41 1.86
C GLY A 324 3.26 19.45 0.76
N GLY A 325 2.83 19.31 -0.50
CA GLY A 325 3.71 19.40 -1.66
C GLY A 325 4.21 20.82 -1.93
N THR A 326 5.44 20.96 -2.39
CA THR A 326 5.98 22.20 -2.95
C THR A 326 5.58 22.34 -4.42
N GLU A 327 5.67 23.56 -4.98
CA GLU A 327 5.44 23.79 -6.43
C GLU A 327 6.35 22.90 -7.30
N GLN A 328 7.60 22.70 -6.90
CA GLN A 328 8.54 21.83 -7.61
C GLN A 328 8.10 20.36 -7.59
N GLU A 329 7.62 19.87 -6.45
CA GLU A 329 7.10 18.50 -6.33
C GLU A 329 5.82 18.31 -7.14
N HIS A 330 4.92 19.29 -7.13
CA HIS A 330 3.73 19.27 -8.00
C HIS A 330 4.11 19.23 -9.48
N ALA A 331 5.08 20.03 -9.91
CA ALA A 331 5.60 20.02 -11.29
C ALA A 331 6.20 18.65 -11.64
N GLN A 332 7.03 18.08 -10.75
CA GLN A 332 7.62 16.75 -10.92
C GLN A 332 6.54 15.65 -11.05
N LEU A 333 5.51 15.70 -10.21
CA LEU A 333 4.39 14.75 -10.26
C LEU A 333 3.58 14.90 -11.56
N ALA A 334 3.34 16.14 -12.02
CA ALA A 334 2.64 16.38 -13.28
C ALA A 334 3.43 15.85 -14.49
N GLU A 335 4.74 16.04 -14.53
CA GLU A 335 5.62 15.51 -15.58
C GLU A 335 5.67 13.98 -15.58
N ALA A 336 5.62 13.35 -14.42
CA ALA A 336 5.62 11.88 -14.30
C ALA A 336 4.38 11.22 -14.95
N PHE A 337 3.29 11.98 -15.16
CA PHE A 337 2.06 11.50 -15.81
C PHE A 337 2.06 11.72 -17.34
N SER A 338 2.91 12.58 -17.87
CA SER A 338 2.99 12.87 -19.29
C SER A 338 3.88 11.87 -20.01
#